data_dd271508251b61029c56653fe96bbcd7
#
_entry.id   dd271508251b61029c56653fe96bbcd7
#
_cell.length_a   1.000
_cell.length_b   1.000
_cell.length_c   1.000
_cell.angle_alpha   90.00
_cell.angle_beta   90.00
_cell.angle_gamma   90.00
#
_symmetry.space_group_name_H-M   'P 1'
#
loop_
_entity.id
_entity.type
_entity.pdbx_description
1 polymer ?
#
loop_
_entity_poly.entity_id
_entity_poly.type
_entity_poly.pdbx_seq_one_letter_code
_entity_poly.pdbx_strand_id
1 'polypeptide(L)'
;MKMKTYQEIQSTSYRWFDVMLMLLSCVAGSTDIISYYRLGHVFTANMTGNVILLGISIGQGELSTSLYRVASLAGFFAGVFIGALIVENKSKKKKWAYFVMVATAVESAIIATLAIIWLTHDGPLKNSILYIAILLSAISMGMQSATIWHLDIPGVVTTFITGNITSIGMSAIKGLRQGFKKDIKTNASTIPFIIRNPENRIELQLVVLGTYIFAAIFTGWMENFAPRFLPLLPLMLILGVVAILWKHMKKHQ
;
A
#
# COMPACT_ATOMS: atom_id res chain seq x y z
N MET A 1 13.77 -7.50 19.32
CA MET A 1 14.78 -6.96 18.41
C MET A 1 14.17 -6.10 17.27
N LYS A 2 12.91 -6.28 16.91
CA LYS A 2 12.14 -5.48 15.92
C LYS A 2 11.82 -4.05 16.38
N MET A 3 11.68 -3.80 17.69
CA MET A 3 11.36 -2.48 18.25
C MET A 3 12.47 -1.41 18.10
N LYS A 4 13.73 -1.79 17.84
CA LYS A 4 14.81 -0.81 17.67
C LYS A 4 14.75 -0.01 16.38
N THR A 5 14.36 -0.64 15.28
CA THR A 5 14.22 0.05 13.97
C THR A 5 13.10 1.08 14.01
N TYR A 6 11.99 0.73 14.64
CA TYR A 6 10.87 1.63 14.86
C TYR A 6 11.23 2.80 15.80
N GLN A 7 11.99 2.56 16.88
CA GLN A 7 12.44 3.62 17.79
C GLN A 7 13.47 4.58 17.16
N GLU A 8 14.32 4.09 16.24
CA GLU A 8 15.23 4.96 15.46
C GLU A 8 14.47 5.83 14.47
N ILE A 9 13.38 5.33 13.88
CA ILE A 9 12.47 6.11 13.04
C ILE A 9 11.73 7.16 13.89
N GLN A 10 11.41 6.86 15.15
CA GLN A 10 10.73 7.76 16.09
C GLN A 10 11.52 9.01 16.46
N SER A 11 12.83 8.99 16.40
CA SER A 11 13.67 10.14 16.78
C SER A 11 13.90 11.15 15.66
N THR A 12 13.53 10.84 14.42
CA THR A 12 13.75 11.69 13.25
C THR A 12 12.42 12.20 12.70
N SER A 13 12.32 13.50 12.47
CA SER A 13 11.16 14.25 11.92
C SER A 13 10.12 13.41 11.14
N TYR A 14 9.02 13.06 11.77
CA TYR A 14 7.95 12.16 11.33
C TYR A 14 7.27 12.52 10.01
N ARG A 15 7.31 13.78 9.60
CA ARG A 15 6.48 14.31 8.52
C ARG A 15 6.74 13.69 7.14
N TRP A 16 7.99 13.43 6.75
CA TRP A 16 8.32 12.87 5.45
C TRP A 16 7.90 11.40 5.33
N PHE A 17 8.03 10.66 6.43
CA PHE A 17 7.68 9.25 6.49
C PHE A 17 6.17 9.03 6.42
N ASP A 18 5.39 9.84 7.13
CA ASP A 18 3.93 9.80 7.09
C ASP A 18 3.43 10.16 5.68
N VAL A 19 4.04 11.17 5.01
CA VAL A 19 3.73 11.52 3.61
C VAL A 19 4.05 10.36 2.67
N MET A 20 5.16 9.65 2.86
CA MET A 20 5.51 8.46 2.08
C MET A 20 4.42 7.39 2.19
N LEU A 21 3.95 7.09 3.41
CA LEU A 21 2.87 6.11 3.63
C LEU A 21 1.55 6.53 2.99
N MET A 22 1.19 7.82 3.05
CA MET A 22 0.02 8.37 2.38
C MET A 22 0.10 8.18 0.87
N LEU A 23 1.24 8.51 0.25
CA LEU A 23 1.45 8.34 -1.18
C LEU A 23 1.37 6.86 -1.60
N LEU A 24 2.00 5.95 -0.85
CA LEU A 24 1.91 4.51 -1.11
C LEU A 24 0.49 3.97 -0.95
N SER A 25 -0.28 4.50 0.00
CA SER A 25 -1.70 4.17 0.14
C SER A 25 -2.53 4.66 -1.05
N CYS A 26 -2.24 5.87 -1.55
CA CYS A 26 -2.86 6.36 -2.78
C CYS A 26 -2.48 5.51 -4.00
N VAL A 27 -1.22 5.05 -4.12
CA VAL A 27 -0.79 4.12 -5.17
C VAL A 27 -1.63 2.85 -5.13
N ALA A 28 -1.77 2.22 -3.96
CA ALA A 28 -2.55 0.98 -3.81
C ALA A 28 -4.03 1.19 -4.17
N GLY A 29 -4.67 2.25 -3.65
CA GLY A 29 -6.07 2.55 -3.94
C GLY A 29 -6.35 2.85 -5.41
N SER A 30 -5.48 3.65 -6.05
CA SER A 30 -5.61 3.94 -7.48
C SER A 30 -5.36 2.71 -8.34
N THR A 31 -4.36 1.90 -8.02
CA THR A 31 -4.01 0.69 -8.78
C THR A 31 -5.13 -0.36 -8.71
N ASP A 32 -5.77 -0.54 -7.56
CA ASP A 32 -6.91 -1.45 -7.42
C ASP A 32 -8.09 -1.05 -8.30
N ILE A 33 -8.41 0.24 -8.36
CA ILE A 33 -9.50 0.74 -9.21
C ILE A 33 -9.16 0.57 -10.69
N ILE A 34 -7.95 0.95 -11.12
CA ILE A 34 -7.49 0.76 -12.50
C ILE A 34 -7.55 -0.71 -12.88
N SER A 35 -7.06 -1.59 -12.03
CA SER A 35 -7.04 -3.03 -12.28
C SER A 35 -8.45 -3.61 -12.38
N TYR A 36 -9.37 -3.16 -11.53
CA TYR A 36 -10.75 -3.61 -11.58
C TYR A 36 -11.45 -3.20 -12.89
N TYR A 37 -11.30 -1.95 -13.31
CA TYR A 37 -11.94 -1.49 -14.56
C TYR A 37 -11.27 -2.03 -15.81
N ARG A 38 -9.96 -2.26 -15.80
CA ARG A 38 -9.18 -2.43 -17.02
C ARG A 38 -8.39 -3.73 -17.12
N LEU A 39 -8.21 -4.46 -16.02
CA LEU A 39 -7.45 -5.71 -16.00
C LEU A 39 -8.32 -6.92 -15.66
N GLY A 40 -9.51 -7.02 -16.27
CA GLY A 40 -10.37 -8.21 -16.15
C GLY A 40 -11.07 -8.34 -14.79
N HIS A 41 -11.43 -7.22 -14.17
CA HIS A 41 -12.12 -7.15 -12.88
C HIS A 41 -11.38 -7.87 -11.75
N VAL A 42 -10.05 -7.68 -11.70
CA VAL A 42 -9.19 -8.14 -10.59
C VAL A 42 -8.74 -6.97 -9.74
N PHE A 43 -8.43 -7.22 -8.50
CA PHE A 43 -7.65 -6.31 -7.67
C PHE A 43 -6.18 -6.71 -7.72
N THR A 44 -5.26 -5.77 -7.51
CA THR A 44 -3.83 -6.08 -7.50
C THR A 44 -3.15 -5.76 -6.16
N ALA A 45 -3.82 -4.97 -5.30
CA ALA A 45 -3.46 -4.78 -3.91
C ALA A 45 -4.40 -5.53 -2.95
N ASN A 46 -5.72 -5.57 -3.23
CA ASN A 46 -6.72 -6.22 -2.38
C ASN A 46 -6.88 -7.72 -2.70
N MET A 47 -6.00 -8.55 -2.17
CA MET A 47 -6.02 -10.00 -2.43
C MET A 47 -7.24 -10.72 -1.85
N THR A 48 -7.79 -10.24 -0.73
CA THR A 48 -9.04 -10.80 -0.16
C THR A 48 -10.21 -10.69 -1.13
N GLY A 49 -10.32 -9.56 -1.82
CA GLY A 49 -11.31 -9.38 -2.89
C GLY A 49 -11.13 -10.40 -4.02
N ASN A 50 -9.89 -10.66 -4.46
CA ASN A 50 -9.63 -11.66 -5.50
C ASN A 50 -10.00 -13.08 -5.08
N VAL A 51 -9.79 -13.47 -3.84
CA VAL A 51 -10.20 -14.79 -3.32
C VAL A 51 -11.72 -14.96 -3.39
N ILE A 52 -12.47 -13.91 -3.02
CA ILE A 52 -13.95 -13.92 -3.10
C ILE A 52 -14.39 -14.01 -4.56
N LEU A 53 -13.84 -13.16 -5.42
CA LEU A 53 -14.17 -13.14 -6.85
C LEU A 53 -13.77 -14.46 -7.54
N LEU A 54 -12.68 -15.11 -7.13
CA LEU A 54 -12.28 -16.43 -7.61
C LEU A 54 -13.34 -17.48 -7.27
N GLY A 55 -13.81 -17.50 -6.02
CA GLY A 55 -14.89 -18.42 -5.61
C GLY A 55 -16.16 -18.22 -6.43
N ILE A 56 -16.57 -16.96 -6.67
CA ILE A 56 -17.73 -16.63 -7.49
C ILE A 56 -17.54 -17.14 -8.94
N SER A 57 -16.41 -16.84 -9.58
CA SER A 57 -16.18 -17.22 -10.97
C SER A 57 -16.06 -18.73 -11.18
N ILE A 58 -15.48 -19.45 -10.21
CA ILE A 58 -15.47 -20.94 -10.26
C ILE A 58 -16.91 -21.47 -10.12
N GLY A 59 -17.70 -20.93 -9.20
CA GLY A 59 -19.09 -21.32 -9.01
C GLY A 59 -19.98 -21.06 -10.23
N GLN A 60 -19.65 -20.05 -11.03
CA GLN A 60 -20.32 -19.70 -12.28
C GLN A 60 -19.78 -20.44 -13.52
N GLY A 61 -18.72 -21.23 -13.38
CA GLY A 61 -18.05 -21.92 -14.49
C GLY A 61 -17.24 -20.99 -15.42
N GLU A 62 -16.90 -19.79 -14.96
CA GLU A 62 -16.16 -18.79 -15.74
C GLU A 62 -14.65 -19.01 -15.66
N LEU A 63 -14.12 -19.94 -16.45
CA LEU A 63 -12.71 -20.32 -16.38
C LEU A 63 -11.74 -19.16 -16.66
N SER A 64 -12.01 -18.32 -17.66
CA SER A 64 -11.12 -17.22 -18.05
C SER A 64 -10.98 -16.18 -16.94
N THR A 65 -12.09 -15.77 -16.33
CA THR A 65 -12.09 -14.81 -15.22
C THR A 65 -11.48 -15.39 -13.95
N SER A 66 -11.64 -16.69 -13.71
CA SER A 66 -10.96 -17.41 -12.64
C SER A 66 -9.43 -17.37 -12.79
N LEU A 67 -8.92 -17.58 -14.02
CA LEU A 67 -7.50 -17.53 -14.32
C LEU A 67 -6.90 -16.14 -14.11
N TYR A 68 -7.62 -15.06 -14.40
CA TYR A 68 -7.15 -13.69 -14.11
C TYR A 68 -6.93 -13.47 -12.60
N ARG A 69 -7.84 -13.99 -11.75
CA ARG A 69 -7.75 -13.89 -10.31
C ARG A 69 -6.59 -14.73 -9.75
N VAL A 70 -6.41 -15.93 -10.29
CA VAL A 70 -5.24 -16.77 -9.95
C VAL A 70 -3.94 -16.09 -10.35
N ALA A 71 -3.87 -15.49 -11.54
CA ALA A 71 -2.70 -14.74 -12.00
C ALA A 71 -2.39 -13.56 -11.07
N SER A 72 -3.42 -12.81 -10.63
CA SER A 72 -3.22 -11.71 -9.67
C SER A 72 -2.70 -12.22 -8.32
N LEU A 73 -3.28 -13.29 -7.75
CA LEU A 73 -2.81 -13.90 -6.49
C LEU A 73 -1.36 -14.38 -6.61
N ALA A 74 -1.03 -15.08 -7.71
CA ALA A 74 0.32 -15.57 -7.96
C ALA A 74 1.32 -14.44 -8.15
N GLY A 75 0.96 -13.39 -8.90
CA GLY A 75 1.77 -12.20 -9.10
C GLY A 75 2.04 -11.45 -7.80
N PHE A 76 1.01 -11.26 -6.97
CA PHE A 76 1.17 -10.63 -5.66
C PHE A 76 2.11 -11.44 -4.76
N PHE A 77 1.94 -12.76 -4.70
CA PHE A 77 2.83 -13.63 -3.92
C PHE A 77 4.28 -13.56 -4.41
N ALA A 78 4.51 -13.59 -5.73
CA ALA A 78 5.84 -13.40 -6.31
C ALA A 78 6.41 -12.02 -5.95
N GLY A 79 5.60 -10.96 -6.00
CA GLY A 79 5.98 -9.61 -5.60
C GLY A 79 6.37 -9.52 -4.13
N VAL A 80 5.61 -10.14 -3.22
CA VAL A 80 5.97 -10.23 -1.80
C VAL A 80 7.32 -10.92 -1.63
N PHE A 81 7.56 -12.01 -2.34
CA PHE A 81 8.82 -12.76 -2.27
C PHE A 81 10.00 -11.89 -2.76
N ILE A 82 9.87 -11.25 -3.92
CA ILE A 82 10.90 -10.35 -4.48
C ILE A 82 11.15 -9.17 -3.53
N GLY A 83 10.10 -8.51 -3.05
CA GLY A 83 10.21 -7.40 -2.11
C GLY A 83 10.92 -7.81 -0.82
N ALA A 84 10.54 -8.95 -0.24
CA ALA A 84 11.18 -9.48 0.95
C ALA A 84 12.67 -9.78 0.73
N LEU A 85 13.06 -10.37 -0.40
CA LEU A 85 14.47 -10.60 -0.74
C LEU A 85 15.28 -9.29 -0.77
N ILE A 86 14.68 -8.19 -1.24
CA ILE A 86 15.34 -6.88 -1.29
C ILE A 86 15.48 -6.28 0.11
N VAL A 87 14.41 -6.29 0.92
CA VAL A 87 14.37 -5.53 2.18
C VAL A 87 14.88 -6.31 3.39
N GLU A 88 14.83 -7.66 3.40
CA GLU A 88 15.27 -8.51 4.53
C GLU A 88 16.79 -8.76 4.60
N ASN A 89 17.62 -7.98 3.92
CA ASN A 89 19.06 -8.17 3.96
C ASN A 89 19.63 -7.87 5.36
N LYS A 90 19.82 -8.91 6.17
CA LYS A 90 20.21 -8.86 7.58
C LYS A 90 21.59 -8.23 7.84
N SER A 91 22.46 -8.18 6.83
CA SER A 91 23.85 -7.73 6.98
C SER A 91 24.02 -6.21 7.17
N LYS A 92 22.98 -5.40 6.90
CA LYS A 92 23.11 -3.93 6.83
C LYS A 92 21.97 -3.17 7.52
N LYS A 93 21.67 -3.48 8.78
CA LYS A 93 20.60 -2.84 9.58
C LYS A 93 20.60 -1.31 9.58
N LYS A 94 21.74 -0.65 9.39
CA LYS A 94 21.83 0.82 9.29
C LYS A 94 21.35 1.42 7.94
N LYS A 95 21.02 0.58 6.94
CA LYS A 95 20.69 1.03 5.57
C LYS A 95 19.25 0.69 5.15
N TRP A 96 18.30 0.60 6.08
CA TRP A 96 16.91 0.27 5.77
C TRP A 96 16.32 1.18 4.68
N ALA A 97 16.56 2.50 4.77
CA ALA A 97 16.07 3.48 3.79
C ALA A 97 16.60 3.21 2.37
N TYR A 98 17.84 2.72 2.24
CA TYR A 98 18.40 2.33 0.96
C TYR A 98 17.65 1.13 0.34
N PHE A 99 17.39 0.08 1.12
CA PHE A 99 16.68 -1.09 0.62
C PHE A 99 15.22 -0.80 0.27
N VAL A 100 14.55 0.01 1.10
CA VAL A 100 13.20 0.53 0.80
C VAL A 100 13.22 1.35 -0.50
N MET A 101 14.22 2.22 -0.70
CA MET A 101 14.36 2.98 -1.93
C MET A 101 14.59 2.07 -3.14
N VAL A 102 15.42 1.03 -3.03
CA VAL A 102 15.66 0.07 -4.13
C VAL A 102 14.37 -0.66 -4.48
N ALA A 103 13.65 -1.16 -3.48
CA ALA A 103 12.37 -1.84 -3.70
C ALA A 103 11.34 -0.92 -4.38
N THR A 104 11.20 0.32 -3.90
CA THR A 104 10.29 1.32 -4.48
C THR A 104 10.73 1.76 -5.88
N ALA A 105 12.03 1.82 -6.17
CA ALA A 105 12.53 2.12 -7.51
C ALA A 105 12.21 1.00 -8.51
N VAL A 106 12.36 -0.27 -8.10
CA VAL A 106 11.97 -1.44 -8.92
C VAL A 106 10.45 -1.43 -9.16
N GLU A 107 9.67 -1.19 -8.11
CA GLU A 107 8.22 -1.03 -8.20
C GLU A 107 7.84 0.08 -9.18
N SER A 108 8.51 1.25 -9.10
CA SER A 108 8.28 2.36 -10.02
C SER A 108 8.58 1.99 -11.48
N ALA A 109 9.62 1.21 -11.73
CA ALA A 109 9.95 0.73 -13.07
C ALA A 109 8.87 -0.22 -13.62
N ILE A 110 8.30 -1.08 -12.78
CA ILE A 110 7.18 -1.96 -13.17
C ILE A 110 5.94 -1.13 -13.50
N ILE A 111 5.57 -0.17 -12.65
CA ILE A 111 4.41 0.72 -12.89
C ILE A 111 4.65 1.58 -14.15
N ALA A 112 5.87 2.05 -14.40
CA ALA A 112 6.21 2.77 -15.63
C ALA A 112 6.03 1.88 -16.87
N THR A 113 6.47 0.63 -16.80
CA THR A 113 6.26 -0.36 -17.89
C THR A 113 4.77 -0.56 -18.16
N LEU A 114 3.95 -0.70 -17.11
CA LEU A 114 2.49 -0.79 -17.25
C LEU A 114 1.89 0.47 -17.89
N ALA A 115 2.34 1.65 -17.49
CA ALA A 115 1.90 2.91 -18.08
C ALA A 115 2.27 3.01 -19.56
N ILE A 116 3.46 2.56 -19.95
CA ILE A 116 3.89 2.52 -21.36
C ILE A 116 3.01 1.54 -22.14
N ILE A 117 2.83 0.31 -21.66
CA ILE A 117 1.95 -0.68 -22.32
C ILE A 117 0.56 -0.07 -22.55
N TRP A 118 0.02 0.60 -21.53
CA TRP A 118 -1.29 1.20 -21.60
C TRP A 118 -1.38 2.35 -22.62
N LEU A 119 -0.41 3.27 -22.60
CA LEU A 119 -0.40 4.45 -23.47
C LEU A 119 -0.14 4.12 -24.94
N THR A 120 0.57 3.01 -25.20
CA THR A 120 0.91 2.55 -26.56
C THR A 120 -0.11 1.58 -27.14
N HIS A 121 -1.00 1.03 -26.31
CA HIS A 121 -2.01 0.08 -26.78
C HIS A 121 -3.35 0.77 -27.02
N ASP A 122 -3.84 0.68 -28.23
CA ASP A 122 -5.15 1.23 -28.59
C ASP A 122 -6.27 0.23 -28.27
N GLY A 123 -7.09 0.56 -27.26
CA GLY A 123 -8.23 -0.23 -26.83
C GLY A 123 -7.95 -1.13 -25.61
N PRO A 124 -8.92 -2.02 -25.26
CA PRO A 124 -8.81 -2.88 -24.08
C PRO A 124 -7.73 -3.94 -24.27
N LEU A 125 -6.92 -4.14 -23.22
CA LEU A 125 -5.91 -5.21 -23.20
C LEU A 125 -6.59 -6.57 -23.28
N LYS A 126 -6.05 -7.45 -24.11
CA LYS A 126 -6.59 -8.81 -24.36
C LYS A 126 -5.49 -9.86 -24.34
N ASN A 127 -5.92 -11.13 -24.16
CA ASN A 127 -5.02 -12.29 -24.25
C ASN A 127 -3.76 -12.16 -23.37
N SER A 128 -2.61 -12.50 -23.93
CA SER A 128 -1.32 -12.53 -23.20
C SER A 128 -0.93 -11.17 -22.59
N ILE A 129 -1.23 -10.06 -23.26
CA ILE A 129 -0.93 -8.72 -22.78
C ILE A 129 -1.71 -8.42 -21.49
N LEU A 130 -2.97 -8.84 -21.41
CA LEU A 130 -3.79 -8.69 -20.21
C LEU A 130 -3.20 -9.47 -19.03
N TYR A 131 -2.80 -10.74 -19.25
CA TYR A 131 -2.15 -11.55 -18.19
C TYR A 131 -0.84 -10.92 -17.72
N ILE A 132 -0.01 -10.43 -18.64
CA ILE A 132 1.24 -9.74 -18.30
C ILE A 132 0.96 -8.49 -17.46
N ALA A 133 -0.04 -7.70 -17.84
CA ALA A 133 -0.40 -6.50 -17.12
C ALA A 133 -0.94 -6.83 -15.70
N ILE A 134 -1.77 -7.87 -15.56
CA ILE A 134 -2.24 -8.36 -14.25
C ILE A 134 -1.06 -8.79 -13.38
N LEU A 135 -0.17 -9.62 -13.91
CA LEU A 135 1.00 -10.13 -13.19
C LEU A 135 1.92 -8.98 -12.75
N LEU A 136 2.29 -8.08 -13.65
CA LEU A 136 3.16 -6.94 -13.33
C LEU A 136 2.53 -6.02 -12.27
N SER A 137 1.23 -5.69 -12.43
CA SER A 137 0.53 -4.86 -11.46
C SER A 137 0.47 -5.52 -10.08
N ALA A 138 0.15 -6.83 -10.03
CA ALA A 138 0.10 -7.57 -8.78
C ALA A 138 1.49 -7.76 -8.15
N ILE A 139 2.55 -7.98 -8.94
CA ILE A 139 3.94 -8.02 -8.47
C ILE A 139 4.31 -6.69 -7.81
N SER A 140 4.02 -5.55 -8.44
CA SER A 140 4.34 -4.24 -7.87
C SER A 140 3.67 -4.03 -6.51
N MET A 141 2.39 -4.38 -6.38
CA MET A 141 1.65 -4.25 -5.11
C MET A 141 2.11 -5.25 -4.05
N GLY A 142 2.52 -6.45 -4.43
CA GLY A 142 3.15 -7.42 -3.54
C GLY A 142 4.48 -6.92 -2.99
N MET A 143 5.32 -6.30 -3.83
CA MET A 143 6.58 -5.67 -3.42
C MET A 143 6.33 -4.50 -2.45
N GLN A 144 5.36 -3.63 -2.73
CA GLN A 144 4.95 -2.55 -1.83
C GLN A 144 4.52 -3.11 -0.47
N SER A 145 3.69 -4.17 -0.47
CA SER A 145 3.21 -4.80 0.75
C SER A 145 4.36 -5.36 1.60
N ALA A 146 5.33 -6.06 1.00
CA ALA A 146 6.51 -6.58 1.69
C ALA A 146 7.38 -5.44 2.25
N THR A 147 7.55 -4.36 1.50
CA THR A 147 8.33 -3.19 1.90
C THR A 147 7.72 -2.53 3.14
N ILE A 148 6.40 -2.31 3.16
CA ILE A 148 5.69 -1.73 4.31
C ILE A 148 5.71 -2.68 5.51
N TRP A 149 5.52 -3.98 5.29
CA TRP A 149 5.59 -4.98 6.35
C TRP A 149 6.96 -5.00 7.05
N HIS A 150 8.04 -4.82 6.27
CA HIS A 150 9.40 -4.75 6.79
C HIS A 150 9.64 -3.55 7.71
N LEU A 151 8.93 -2.45 7.52
CA LEU A 151 9.01 -1.25 8.36
C LEU A 151 8.40 -1.47 9.74
N ASP A 152 7.65 -2.55 9.95
CA ASP A 152 7.07 -3.01 11.23
C ASP A 152 6.30 -1.89 11.97
N ILE A 153 5.48 -1.14 11.23
CA ILE A 153 4.67 -0.05 11.79
C ILE A 153 3.38 -0.64 12.34
N PRO A 154 3.13 -0.54 13.65
CA PRO A 154 1.95 -1.14 14.24
C PRO A 154 0.65 -0.64 13.61
N GLY A 155 -0.12 -1.58 13.03
CA GLY A 155 -1.46 -1.33 12.50
C GLY A 155 -1.53 -0.49 11.23
N VAL A 156 -0.40 -0.23 10.56
CA VAL A 156 -0.37 0.48 9.28
C VAL A 156 0.03 -0.45 8.16
N VAL A 157 -0.90 -0.74 7.25
CA VAL A 157 -0.65 -1.48 6.01
C VAL A 157 -1.33 -0.74 4.87
N THR A 158 -0.59 -0.40 3.82
CA THR A 158 -1.12 0.41 2.70
C THR A 158 -2.01 -0.38 1.74
N THR A 159 -1.87 -1.70 1.72
CA THR A 159 -2.59 -2.62 0.83
C THR A 159 -3.68 -3.45 1.54
N PHE A 160 -3.83 -3.34 2.87
CA PHE A 160 -4.73 -4.19 3.67
C PHE A 160 -5.68 -3.35 4.54
N ILE A 161 -6.77 -2.89 3.94
CA ILE A 161 -7.76 -1.99 4.56
C ILE A 161 -8.45 -2.62 5.77
N THR A 162 -8.84 -3.88 5.71
CA THR A 162 -9.51 -4.58 6.83
C THR A 162 -8.62 -4.61 8.07
N GLY A 163 -7.31 -4.84 7.91
CA GLY A 163 -6.36 -4.80 9.02
C GLY A 163 -6.23 -3.40 9.63
N ASN A 164 -6.24 -2.36 8.81
CA ASN A 164 -6.23 -0.97 9.29
C ASN A 164 -7.48 -0.65 10.10
N ILE A 165 -8.68 -1.00 9.61
CA ILE A 165 -9.95 -0.78 10.32
C ILE A 165 -9.95 -1.52 11.67
N THR A 166 -9.54 -2.79 11.68
CA THR A 166 -9.43 -3.59 12.91
C THR A 166 -8.46 -2.95 13.90
N SER A 167 -7.30 -2.51 13.43
CA SER A 167 -6.27 -1.87 14.26
C SER A 167 -6.77 -0.54 14.85
N ILE A 168 -7.46 0.28 14.06
CA ILE A 168 -8.10 1.53 14.52
C ILE A 168 -9.09 1.23 15.64
N GLY A 169 -10.00 0.26 15.45
CA GLY A 169 -11.00 -0.12 16.47
C GLY A 169 -10.35 -0.60 17.76
N MET A 170 -9.35 -1.48 17.68
CA MET A 170 -8.62 -1.97 18.86
C MET A 170 -7.85 -0.86 19.58
N SER A 171 -7.24 0.05 18.84
CA SER A 171 -6.50 1.18 19.39
C SER A 171 -7.42 2.20 20.07
N ALA A 172 -8.60 2.47 19.48
CA ALA A 172 -9.61 3.34 20.08
C ALA A 172 -10.08 2.81 21.43
N ILE A 173 -10.41 1.52 21.55
CA ILE A 173 -10.81 0.90 22.80
C ILE A 173 -9.70 0.94 23.86
N LYS A 174 -8.43 0.69 23.46
CA LYS A 174 -7.30 0.82 24.39
C LYS A 174 -7.17 2.25 24.92
N GLY A 175 -7.31 3.25 24.05
CA GLY A 175 -7.28 4.66 24.42
C GLY A 175 -8.40 5.03 25.40
N LEU A 176 -9.64 4.60 25.13
CA LEU A 176 -10.79 4.82 26.01
C LEU A 176 -10.57 4.20 27.40
N ARG A 177 -10.14 2.92 27.46
CA ARG A 177 -9.87 2.23 28.74
C ARG A 177 -8.76 2.89 29.55
N GLN A 178 -7.74 3.44 28.91
CA GLN A 178 -6.65 4.14 29.60
C GLN A 178 -7.13 5.52 30.09
N GLY A 179 -7.98 6.22 29.33
CA GLY A 179 -8.63 7.45 29.74
C GLY A 179 -9.46 7.24 30.99
N PHE A 180 -10.38 6.26 31.01
CA PHE A 180 -11.20 5.93 32.18
C PHE A 180 -10.35 5.60 33.43
N LYS A 181 -9.23 4.88 33.27
CA LYS A 181 -8.33 4.59 34.41
C LYS A 181 -7.61 5.83 34.92
N LYS A 182 -7.38 6.82 34.10
CA LYS A 182 -6.68 8.07 34.47
C LYS A 182 -7.63 9.07 35.12
N ASP A 183 -8.90 9.14 34.66
CA ASP A 183 -9.93 10.02 35.24
C ASP A 183 -10.29 9.63 36.68
N ILE A 184 -10.15 8.34 37.05
CA ILE A 184 -10.30 7.88 38.45
C ILE A 184 -9.17 8.42 39.34
N LYS A 185 -8.03 8.85 38.76
CA LYS A 185 -6.86 9.35 39.51
C LYS A 185 -6.56 10.85 39.34
N THR A 186 -7.11 11.52 38.33
CA THR A 186 -6.83 12.95 38.09
C THR A 186 -7.91 13.56 37.17
N ASN A 187 -8.48 14.70 37.57
CA ASN A 187 -9.44 15.54 36.81
C ASN A 187 -8.80 16.19 35.57
N ALA A 188 -8.34 15.43 34.58
CA ALA A 188 -7.71 15.97 33.37
C ALA A 188 -8.37 15.42 32.10
N SER A 189 -8.74 16.33 31.22
CA SER A 189 -9.47 16.14 29.95
C SER A 189 -9.00 14.94 29.10
N THR A 190 -9.94 14.12 28.64
CA THR A 190 -9.75 12.80 28.02
C THR A 190 -9.22 12.87 26.57
N ILE A 191 -9.51 13.94 25.83
CA ILE A 191 -9.23 14.08 24.40
C ILE A 191 -7.72 14.17 24.04
N PRO A 192 -6.85 14.87 24.80
CA PRO A 192 -5.42 14.97 24.48
C PRO A 192 -4.63 13.68 24.61
N PHE A 193 -5.16 12.66 25.32
CA PHE A 193 -4.44 11.43 25.64
C PHE A 193 -4.46 10.40 24.50
N ILE A 194 -5.56 10.30 23.76
CA ILE A 194 -5.69 9.37 22.61
C ILE A 194 -4.69 9.75 21.51
N ILE A 195 -4.47 11.04 21.33
CA ILE A 195 -3.61 11.63 20.29
C ILE A 195 -2.11 11.55 20.65
N ARG A 196 -1.76 11.46 21.94
CA ARG A 196 -0.38 11.64 22.43
C ARG A 196 0.39 10.34 22.70
N ASN A 197 -0.23 9.17 22.54
CA ASN A 197 0.44 7.90 22.85
C ASN A 197 1.23 7.39 21.63
N PRO A 198 2.59 7.36 21.66
CA PRO A 198 3.41 6.96 20.51
C PRO A 198 3.20 5.49 20.09
N GLU A 199 2.64 4.64 20.97
CA GLU A 199 2.32 3.25 20.64
C GLU A 199 1.02 3.10 19.82
N ASN A 200 0.13 4.12 19.80
CA ASN A 200 -1.17 4.09 19.12
C ASN A 200 -1.23 5.22 18.08
N ARG A 201 -0.67 5.01 16.89
CA ARG A 201 -0.74 5.98 15.78
C ARG A 201 -2.10 5.94 15.06
N ILE A 202 -3.21 6.10 15.81
CA ILE A 202 -4.58 6.11 15.26
C ILE A 202 -4.70 7.16 14.16
N GLU A 203 -4.14 8.36 14.37
CA GLU A 203 -4.17 9.43 13.38
C GLU A 203 -3.55 8.99 12.05
N LEU A 204 -2.36 8.40 12.08
CA LEU A 204 -1.70 7.90 10.88
C LEU A 204 -2.51 6.79 10.21
N GLN A 205 -3.10 5.87 10.98
CA GLN A 205 -3.94 4.79 10.46
C GLN A 205 -5.19 5.36 9.78
N LEU A 206 -5.86 6.35 10.39
CA LEU A 206 -7.01 7.03 9.81
C LEU A 206 -6.64 7.78 8.53
N VAL A 207 -5.50 8.45 8.52
CA VAL A 207 -5.03 9.20 7.35
C VAL A 207 -4.66 8.25 6.21
N VAL A 208 -3.94 7.15 6.48
CA VAL A 208 -3.60 6.12 5.49
C VAL A 208 -4.87 5.47 4.92
N LEU A 209 -5.85 5.16 5.76
CA LEU A 209 -7.15 4.66 5.32
C LEU A 209 -7.89 5.69 4.46
N GLY A 210 -7.95 6.95 4.92
CA GLY A 210 -8.60 8.05 4.22
C GLY A 210 -7.96 8.34 2.86
N THR A 211 -6.63 8.30 2.75
CA THR A 211 -5.91 8.51 1.49
C THR A 211 -6.13 7.36 0.50
N TYR A 212 -6.25 6.11 0.96
CA TYR A 212 -6.63 4.99 0.09
C TYR A 212 -8.04 5.20 -0.48
N ILE A 213 -9.03 5.50 0.39
CA ILE A 213 -10.42 5.71 -0.02
C ILE A 213 -10.51 6.91 -0.98
N PHE A 214 -9.83 8.01 -0.65
CA PHE A 214 -9.78 9.18 -1.53
C PHE A 214 -9.21 8.85 -2.91
N ALA A 215 -8.07 8.15 -2.96
CA ALA A 215 -7.45 7.75 -4.22
C ALA A 215 -8.34 6.81 -5.04
N ALA A 216 -9.03 5.86 -4.38
CA ALA A 216 -9.96 4.96 -5.04
C ALA A 216 -11.16 5.74 -5.65
N ILE A 217 -11.77 6.64 -4.87
CA ILE A 217 -12.89 7.48 -5.36
C ILE A 217 -12.42 8.40 -6.49
N PHE A 218 -11.30 9.07 -6.32
CA PHE A 218 -10.75 9.98 -7.32
C PHE A 218 -10.41 9.26 -8.63
N THR A 219 -9.80 8.09 -8.55
CA THR A 219 -9.45 7.27 -9.72
C THR A 219 -10.70 6.76 -10.42
N GLY A 220 -11.71 6.28 -9.67
CA GLY A 220 -13.00 5.88 -10.23
C GLY A 220 -13.74 7.04 -10.90
N TRP A 221 -13.63 8.24 -10.36
CA TRP A 221 -14.18 9.44 -10.98
C TRP A 221 -13.42 9.81 -12.27
N MET A 222 -12.06 9.80 -12.24
CA MET A 222 -11.22 10.06 -13.42
C MET A 222 -11.45 9.08 -14.57
N GLU A 223 -11.88 7.84 -14.29
CA GLU A 223 -12.20 6.83 -15.32
C GLU A 223 -13.22 7.35 -16.32
N ASN A 224 -14.17 8.19 -15.88
CA ASN A 224 -15.20 8.74 -16.75
C ASN A 224 -14.71 9.87 -17.67
N PHE A 225 -13.64 10.57 -17.32
CA PHE A 225 -13.19 11.79 -18.01
C PHE A 225 -11.85 11.61 -18.73
N ALA A 226 -10.95 10.83 -18.16
CA ALA A 226 -9.57 10.73 -18.64
C ALA A 226 -9.00 9.30 -18.53
N PRO A 227 -9.69 8.26 -19.04
CA PRO A 227 -9.28 6.87 -18.85
C PRO A 227 -7.88 6.56 -19.40
N ARG A 228 -7.46 7.27 -20.45
CA ARG A 228 -6.13 7.08 -21.05
C ARG A 228 -4.99 7.47 -20.10
N PHE A 229 -5.20 8.44 -19.23
CA PHE A 229 -4.15 8.98 -18.36
C PHE A 229 -4.12 8.36 -16.97
N LEU A 230 -5.06 7.45 -16.66
CA LEU A 230 -5.15 6.80 -15.35
C LEU A 230 -3.86 6.15 -14.85
N PRO A 231 -3.08 5.42 -15.69
CA PRO A 231 -1.86 4.78 -15.22
C PRO A 231 -0.74 5.75 -14.84
N LEU A 232 -0.85 7.01 -15.27
CA LEU A 232 0.10 8.05 -14.86
C LEU A 232 -0.08 8.45 -13.39
N LEU A 233 -1.30 8.29 -12.83
CA LEU A 233 -1.57 8.65 -11.44
C LEU A 233 -0.72 7.83 -10.44
N PRO A 234 -0.77 6.49 -10.40
CA PRO A 234 0.09 5.72 -9.51
C PRO A 234 1.58 5.91 -9.83
N LEU A 235 1.95 6.12 -11.11
CA LEU A 235 3.32 6.40 -11.48
C LEU A 235 3.83 7.71 -10.87
N MET A 236 3.10 8.80 -10.97
CA MET A 236 3.49 10.08 -10.38
C MET A 236 3.58 10.01 -8.86
N LEU A 237 2.65 9.31 -8.22
CA LEU A 237 2.63 9.12 -6.77
C LEU A 237 3.86 8.35 -6.29
N ILE A 238 4.22 7.24 -6.94
CA ILE A 238 5.36 6.43 -6.52
C ILE A 238 6.70 7.11 -6.82
N LEU A 239 6.80 7.88 -7.90
CA LEU A 239 7.97 8.72 -8.17
C LEU A 239 8.15 9.78 -7.09
N GLY A 240 7.05 10.33 -6.56
CA GLY A 240 7.06 11.19 -5.37
C GLY A 240 7.66 10.51 -4.15
N VAL A 241 7.33 9.23 -3.92
CA VAL A 241 7.93 8.42 -2.83
C VAL A 241 9.44 8.25 -3.03
N VAL A 242 9.88 7.90 -4.25
CA VAL A 242 11.32 7.78 -4.59
C VAL A 242 12.05 9.09 -4.34
N ALA A 243 11.47 10.23 -4.74
CA ALA A 243 12.07 11.55 -4.53
C ALA A 243 12.21 11.90 -3.04
N ILE A 244 11.21 11.56 -2.21
CA ILE A 244 11.27 11.75 -0.75
C ILE A 244 12.40 10.91 -0.14
N LEU A 245 12.48 9.63 -0.49
CA LEU A 245 13.52 8.71 0.00
C LEU A 245 14.91 9.16 -0.43
N TRP A 246 15.08 9.57 -1.69
CA TRP A 246 16.33 10.11 -2.22
C TRP A 246 16.80 11.34 -1.45
N LYS A 247 15.91 12.31 -1.25
CA LYS A 247 16.20 13.53 -0.49
C LYS A 247 16.60 13.23 0.95
N HIS A 248 15.93 12.28 1.58
CA HIS A 248 16.25 11.85 2.95
C HIS A 248 17.64 11.22 3.02
N MET A 249 17.98 10.31 2.10
CA MET A 249 19.28 9.66 2.09
C MET A 249 20.43 10.63 1.85
N LYS A 250 20.26 11.60 0.94
CA LYS A 250 21.29 12.61 0.64
C LYS A 250 21.57 13.54 1.83
N LYS A 251 20.61 13.71 2.74
CA LYS A 251 20.78 14.54 3.94
C LYS A 251 21.58 13.83 5.04
N HIS A 252 21.68 12.49 4.99
CA HIS A 252 22.29 11.66 6.02
C HIS A 252 23.57 10.94 5.55
N GLN A 253 24.08 11.27 4.34
CA GLN A 253 25.43 10.99 3.87
C GLN A 253 26.35 12.15 4.21
#